data_c67d49be7708fdfda62c182853dd070b
#
_entry.id   c67d49be7708fdfda62c182853dd070b
#
_cell.length_a   1.000
_cell.length_b   1.000
_cell.length_c   1.000
_cell.angle_alpha   90.00
_cell.angle_beta   90.00
_cell.angle_gamma   90.00
#
_symmetry.space_group_name_H-M   'P 1'
#
loop_
_entity.id
_entity.type
_entity.pdbx_description
1 polymer ?
#
loop_
_entity_poly.entity_id
_entity_poly.type
_entity_poly.pdbx_seq_one_letter_code
_entity_poly.pdbx_strand_id
1 'polypeptide(L)'
;LTETPTVSPIPGLPLTSPEKEGFSSERLAVIGNVMQKYIDNRMIPGSLTVIARHGKIVHHQCRGFMDIEAEKPVADDTIFRLASMTKPFTCVGLMMLYEDGLFLLDQPISSVLPSFKNMVVRGKHDFTEPAHREITFLDCLTHTGGFSLKEWNTIRFHTGHRIPKPLIPGTKDKLANEPPYIG
;
A
#
# COMPACT_ATOMS: atom_id res chain seq x y z
N LEU A 1 4.97 5.55 32.97
CA LEU A 1 5.25 6.88 32.40
C LEU A 1 6.39 6.68 31.42
N THR A 2 6.09 6.47 30.13
CA THR A 2 7.08 6.42 29.07
C THR A 2 7.49 7.86 28.75
N GLU A 3 8.74 8.17 28.97
CA GLU A 3 9.33 9.46 28.61
C GLU A 3 9.11 9.73 27.12
N THR A 4 8.66 10.94 26.81
CA THR A 4 8.54 11.39 25.40
C THR A 4 9.95 11.41 24.82
N PRO A 5 10.23 10.72 23.70
CA PRO A 5 11.56 10.73 23.11
C PRO A 5 11.97 12.17 22.79
N THR A 6 13.17 12.56 23.23
CA THR A 6 13.72 13.90 23.00
C THR A 6 14.26 14.08 21.58
N VAL A 7 14.45 12.99 20.84
CA VAL A 7 14.93 12.98 19.46
C VAL A 7 13.81 12.51 18.55
N SER A 8 13.65 13.18 17.39
CA SER A 8 12.64 12.78 16.42
C SER A 8 12.95 11.41 15.83
N PRO A 9 11.97 10.48 15.81
CA PRO A 9 12.11 9.16 15.17
C PRO A 9 12.18 9.24 13.65
N ILE A 10 11.79 10.38 13.06
CA ILE A 10 11.78 10.59 11.61
C ILE A 10 12.66 11.79 11.27
N PRO A 11 13.75 11.59 10.50
CA PRO A 11 14.62 12.69 10.08
C PRO A 11 13.84 13.79 9.36
N GLY A 12 14.09 15.05 9.72
CA GLY A 12 13.45 16.22 9.11
C GLY A 12 12.05 16.57 9.66
N LEU A 13 11.45 15.74 10.52
CA LEU A 13 10.16 16.00 11.15
C LEU A 13 10.32 16.14 12.68
N PRO A 14 10.44 17.37 13.22
CA PRO A 14 10.61 17.56 14.66
C PRO A 14 9.34 17.17 15.44
N LEU A 15 9.55 16.72 16.68
CA LEU A 15 8.47 16.49 17.64
C LEU A 15 7.92 17.82 18.16
N THR A 16 6.62 17.87 18.41
CA THR A 16 5.96 19.00 19.06
C THR A 16 4.84 18.52 20.00
N SER A 17 4.41 19.36 20.92
CA SER A 17 3.21 19.02 21.70
C SER A 17 1.98 19.09 20.80
N PRO A 18 1.05 18.13 20.92
CA PRO A 18 -0.17 18.08 20.13
C PRO A 18 -0.98 19.37 20.14
N GLU A 19 -1.06 20.03 21.29
CA GLU A 19 -1.85 21.25 21.49
C GLU A 19 -1.35 22.41 20.63
N LYS A 20 -0.03 22.51 20.40
CA LYS A 20 0.55 23.55 19.52
C LYS A 20 0.11 23.41 18.07
N GLU A 21 -0.25 22.21 17.67
CA GLU A 21 -0.69 21.90 16.30
C GLU A 21 -2.22 21.66 16.25
N GLY A 22 -2.97 22.02 17.30
CA GLY A 22 -4.43 21.94 17.35
C GLY A 22 -4.98 20.53 17.60
N PHE A 23 -4.21 19.64 18.21
CA PHE A 23 -4.67 18.34 18.67
C PHE A 23 -4.81 18.31 20.18
N SER A 24 -5.57 17.34 20.70
CA SER A 24 -5.67 17.03 22.12
C SER A 24 -4.82 15.81 22.43
N SER A 25 -3.88 15.92 23.34
CA SER A 25 -3.07 14.80 23.83
C SER A 25 -3.95 13.70 24.41
N GLU A 26 -5.00 14.04 25.14
CA GLU A 26 -5.97 13.10 25.72
C GLU A 26 -6.65 12.26 24.62
N ARG A 27 -7.11 12.92 23.55
CA ARG A 27 -7.75 12.23 22.44
C ARG A 27 -6.76 11.36 21.62
N LEU A 28 -5.54 11.82 21.45
CA LEU A 28 -4.50 11.04 20.78
C LEU A 28 -4.12 9.77 21.58
N ALA A 29 -4.17 9.82 22.90
CA ALA A 29 -3.93 8.66 23.75
C ALA A 29 -4.90 7.49 23.49
N VAL A 30 -6.11 7.79 22.98
CA VAL A 30 -7.10 6.76 22.60
C VAL A 30 -6.57 5.83 21.54
N ILE A 31 -5.74 6.33 20.60
CA ILE A 31 -5.13 5.52 19.53
C ILE A 31 -4.32 4.38 20.15
N GLY A 32 -3.45 4.71 21.10
CA GLY A 32 -2.63 3.72 21.78
C GLY A 32 -3.45 2.67 22.52
N ASN A 33 -4.54 3.09 23.16
CA ASN A 33 -5.44 2.16 23.88
C ASN A 33 -6.17 1.22 22.91
N VAL A 34 -6.57 1.71 21.74
CA VAL A 34 -7.19 0.89 20.68
C VAL A 34 -6.17 -0.10 20.12
N MET A 35 -4.97 0.34 19.76
CA MET A 35 -3.92 -0.53 19.25
C MET A 35 -3.56 -1.61 20.27
N GLN A 36 -3.49 -1.27 21.57
CA GLN A 36 -3.21 -2.24 22.61
C GLN A 36 -4.28 -3.35 22.68
N LYS A 37 -5.55 -2.99 22.56
CA LYS A 37 -6.65 -3.98 22.51
C LYS A 37 -6.51 -4.95 21.33
N TYR A 38 -6.12 -4.46 20.15
CA TYR A 38 -5.87 -5.34 18.99
C TYR A 38 -4.70 -6.30 19.24
N ILE A 39 -3.64 -5.82 19.90
CA ILE A 39 -2.48 -6.63 20.25
C ILE A 39 -2.85 -7.68 21.31
N ASP A 40 -3.52 -7.27 22.39
CA ASP A 40 -3.96 -8.16 23.49
C ASP A 40 -4.90 -9.26 22.99
N ASN A 41 -5.77 -8.95 22.02
CA ASN A 41 -6.64 -9.89 21.35
C ASN A 41 -5.94 -10.71 20.25
N ARG A 42 -4.63 -10.57 20.07
CA ARG A 42 -3.83 -11.26 19.04
C ARG A 42 -4.32 -11.04 17.60
N MET A 43 -4.98 -9.92 17.32
CA MET A 43 -5.42 -9.56 15.97
C MET A 43 -4.27 -9.01 15.14
N ILE A 44 -3.32 -8.31 15.78
CA ILE A 44 -2.07 -7.84 15.19
C ILE A 44 -0.92 -8.10 16.16
N PRO A 45 0.30 -8.38 15.69
CA PRO A 45 1.45 -8.63 16.56
C PRO A 45 1.97 -7.34 17.20
N GLY A 46 1.91 -6.24 16.49
CA GLY A 46 2.40 -4.94 16.94
C GLY A 46 2.02 -3.83 15.98
N SER A 47 2.29 -2.59 16.37
CA SER A 47 1.98 -1.40 15.58
C SER A 47 2.97 -0.28 15.82
N LEU A 48 3.21 0.52 14.79
CA LEU A 48 3.83 1.83 14.88
C LEU A 48 2.83 2.84 14.33
N THR A 49 2.47 3.84 15.13
CA THR A 49 1.52 4.88 14.74
C THR A 49 2.20 6.25 14.78
N VAL A 50 2.06 7.02 13.71
CA VAL A 50 2.61 8.37 13.58
C VAL A 50 1.55 9.31 13.04
N ILE A 51 1.43 10.49 13.65
CA ILE A 51 0.63 11.60 13.12
C ILE A 51 1.52 12.83 13.06
N ALA A 52 1.54 13.48 11.90
CA ALA A 52 2.25 14.72 11.70
C ALA A 52 1.30 15.79 11.15
N ARG A 53 1.53 17.05 11.51
CA ARG A 53 0.82 18.22 11.01
C ARG A 53 1.80 19.38 10.88
N HIS A 54 1.68 20.17 9.80
CA HIS A 54 2.56 21.30 9.51
C HIS A 54 4.07 20.94 9.58
N GLY A 55 4.44 19.73 9.11
CA GLY A 55 5.82 19.26 9.14
C GLY A 55 6.35 18.88 10.53
N LYS A 56 5.47 18.68 11.52
CA LYS A 56 5.86 18.31 12.89
C LYS A 56 5.08 17.09 13.36
N ILE A 57 5.74 16.20 14.13
CA ILE A 57 5.13 15.00 14.69
C ILE A 57 4.42 15.37 15.99
N VAL A 58 3.11 15.08 16.04
CA VAL A 58 2.23 15.30 17.22
C VAL A 58 1.89 14.01 17.95
N HIS A 59 2.08 12.86 17.30
CA HIS A 59 1.89 11.55 17.89
C HIS A 59 2.88 10.57 17.27
N HIS A 60 3.54 9.78 18.12
CA HIS A 60 4.42 8.70 17.72
C HIS A 60 4.38 7.62 18.79
N GLN A 61 4.09 6.38 18.40
CA GLN A 61 4.03 5.29 19.36
C GLN A 61 4.28 3.94 18.72
N CYS A 62 5.23 3.18 19.28
CA CYS A 62 5.46 1.77 19.01
C CYS A 62 4.78 0.92 20.10
N ARG A 63 4.14 -0.18 19.72
CA ARG A 63 3.50 -1.14 20.63
C ARG A 63 3.62 -2.57 20.10
N GLY A 64 3.64 -3.54 21.04
CA GLY A 64 3.71 -4.96 20.72
C GLY A 64 5.05 -5.38 20.13
N PHE A 65 5.05 -6.44 19.34
CA PHE A 65 6.25 -7.13 18.89
C PHE A 65 6.34 -7.15 17.37
N MET A 66 7.54 -6.97 16.84
CA MET A 66 7.86 -7.27 15.44
C MET A 66 8.11 -8.77 15.23
N ASP A 67 8.51 -9.47 16.30
CA ASP A 67 8.66 -10.92 16.36
C ASP A 67 8.17 -11.38 17.75
N ILE A 68 7.04 -12.10 17.76
CA ILE A 68 6.40 -12.57 19.01
C ILE A 68 7.22 -13.68 19.65
N GLU A 69 7.78 -14.60 18.84
CA GLU A 69 8.50 -15.77 19.34
C GLU A 69 9.83 -15.37 19.99
N ALA A 70 10.51 -14.39 19.41
CA ALA A 70 11.76 -13.85 19.93
C ALA A 70 11.53 -12.71 20.94
N GLU A 71 10.28 -12.38 21.28
CA GLU A 71 9.91 -11.25 22.14
C GLU A 71 10.54 -9.90 21.73
N LYS A 72 10.79 -9.73 20.43
CA LYS A 72 11.42 -8.53 19.87
C LYS A 72 10.39 -7.42 19.70
N PRO A 73 10.48 -6.29 20.44
CA PRO A 73 9.48 -5.23 20.37
C PRO A 73 9.50 -4.51 19.03
N VAL A 74 8.37 -3.90 18.65
CA VAL A 74 8.31 -2.91 17.56
C VAL A 74 9.14 -1.70 17.95
N ALA A 75 9.99 -1.24 17.05
CA ALA A 75 10.86 -0.08 17.21
C ALA A 75 10.72 0.85 15.98
N ASP A 76 11.37 2.02 16.03
CA ASP A 76 11.28 3.04 14.96
C ASP A 76 11.86 2.56 13.63
N ASP A 77 12.80 1.63 13.68
CA ASP A 77 13.46 1.02 12.53
C ASP A 77 12.82 -0.30 12.08
N THR A 78 11.67 -0.67 12.64
CA THR A 78 10.95 -1.88 12.24
C THR A 78 10.49 -1.78 10.80
N ILE A 79 10.84 -2.78 10.00
CA ILE A 79 10.45 -2.88 8.60
C ILE A 79 9.06 -3.52 8.49
N PHE A 80 8.11 -2.77 7.94
CA PHE A 80 6.75 -3.24 7.67
C PHE A 80 6.56 -3.60 6.20
N ARG A 81 5.82 -4.67 5.95
CA ARG A 81 5.39 -5.03 4.59
C ARG A 81 4.26 -4.08 4.15
N LEU A 82 4.55 -3.22 3.18
CA LEU A 82 3.62 -2.17 2.76
C LEU A 82 2.49 -2.66 1.84
N ALA A 83 2.67 -3.81 1.17
CA ALA A 83 1.72 -4.32 0.18
C ALA A 83 1.30 -3.22 -0.82
N SER A 84 0.00 -2.91 -0.95
CA SER A 84 -0.50 -1.90 -1.89
C SER A 84 -0.07 -0.46 -1.59
N MET A 85 0.40 -0.16 -0.38
CA MET A 85 0.99 1.15 -0.07
C MET A 85 2.31 1.41 -0.82
N THR A 86 2.87 0.42 -1.51
CA THR A 86 3.97 0.59 -2.47
C THR A 86 3.55 1.44 -3.69
N LYS A 87 2.25 1.45 -4.06
CA LYS A 87 1.76 2.17 -5.24
C LYS A 87 2.08 3.66 -5.25
N PRO A 88 1.85 4.43 -4.16
CA PRO A 88 2.25 5.84 -4.12
C PRO A 88 3.72 6.07 -4.44
N PHE A 89 4.62 5.22 -3.94
CA PHE A 89 6.05 5.34 -4.24
C PHE A 89 6.34 5.13 -5.73
N THR A 90 5.71 4.11 -6.34
CA THR A 90 5.82 3.85 -7.78
C THR A 90 5.24 5.03 -8.58
N CYS A 91 4.09 5.57 -8.16
CA CYS A 91 3.47 6.72 -8.83
C CYS A 91 4.38 7.96 -8.75
N VAL A 92 4.99 8.24 -7.60
CA VAL A 92 5.94 9.36 -7.46
C VAL A 92 7.12 9.16 -8.40
N GLY A 93 7.70 7.96 -8.47
CA GLY A 93 8.78 7.66 -9.41
C GLY A 93 8.39 7.89 -10.86
N LEU A 94 7.17 7.49 -11.26
CA LEU A 94 6.65 7.80 -12.59
C LEU A 94 6.43 9.30 -12.82
N MET A 95 5.92 10.02 -11.83
CA MET A 95 5.72 11.47 -11.95
C MET A 95 7.03 12.24 -12.07
N MET A 96 8.12 11.76 -11.48
CA MET A 96 9.46 12.33 -11.71
C MET A 96 9.87 12.18 -13.19
N LEU A 97 9.63 11.02 -13.80
CA LEU A 97 9.87 10.81 -15.23
C LEU A 97 8.96 11.67 -16.12
N TYR A 98 7.72 11.91 -15.68
CA TYR A 98 6.80 12.84 -16.33
C TYR A 98 7.31 14.29 -16.30
N GLU A 99 7.82 14.75 -15.15
CA GLU A 99 8.45 16.09 -15.01
C GLU A 99 9.66 16.24 -15.93
N ASP A 100 10.42 15.16 -16.17
CA ASP A 100 11.52 15.12 -17.13
C ASP A 100 11.06 15.05 -18.61
N GLY A 101 9.74 15.03 -18.86
CA GLY A 101 9.17 15.00 -20.21
C GLY A 101 9.32 13.67 -20.96
N LEU A 102 9.58 12.55 -20.25
CA LEU A 102 9.82 11.26 -20.86
C LEU A 102 8.55 10.55 -21.35
N PHE A 103 7.39 10.94 -20.86
CA PHE A 103 6.09 10.46 -21.35
C PHE A 103 4.99 11.48 -21.08
N LEU A 104 3.81 11.28 -21.71
CA LEU A 104 2.60 12.05 -21.45
C LEU A 104 1.58 11.19 -20.73
N LEU A 105 0.71 11.81 -19.91
CA LEU A 105 -0.29 11.09 -19.12
C LEU A 105 -1.33 10.37 -20.01
N ASP A 106 -1.68 10.94 -21.14
CA ASP A 106 -2.60 10.39 -22.13
C ASP A 106 -1.93 9.43 -23.14
N GLN A 107 -0.60 9.31 -23.07
CA GLN A 107 0.15 8.38 -23.91
C GLN A 107 -0.21 6.93 -23.58
N PRO A 108 -0.46 6.07 -24.60
CA PRO A 108 -0.69 4.66 -24.39
C PRO A 108 0.51 3.95 -23.75
N ILE A 109 0.27 3.11 -22.75
CA ILE A 109 1.35 2.31 -22.13
C ILE A 109 1.94 1.31 -23.12
N SER A 110 1.23 0.94 -24.18
CA SER A 110 1.70 0.08 -25.25
C SER A 110 2.91 0.66 -26.00
N SER A 111 3.12 1.98 -25.93
CA SER A 111 4.29 2.63 -26.51
C SER A 111 5.61 2.23 -25.84
N VAL A 112 5.54 1.83 -24.57
CA VAL A 112 6.70 1.37 -23.77
C VAL A 112 6.60 -0.14 -23.51
N LEU A 113 5.38 -0.65 -23.34
CA LEU A 113 5.10 -2.07 -23.11
C LEU A 113 4.22 -2.62 -24.25
N PRO A 114 4.81 -3.07 -25.36
CA PRO A 114 4.05 -3.51 -26.56
C PRO A 114 3.03 -4.63 -26.30
N SER A 115 3.20 -5.40 -25.22
CA SER A 115 2.25 -6.44 -24.80
C SER A 115 0.87 -5.90 -24.44
N PHE A 116 0.73 -4.60 -24.18
CA PHE A 116 -0.55 -3.92 -23.90
C PHE A 116 -1.25 -3.40 -25.16
N LYS A 117 -0.69 -3.67 -26.34
CA LYS A 117 -1.34 -3.37 -27.60
C LYS A 117 -2.47 -4.37 -27.86
N ASN A 118 -3.56 -3.90 -28.48
CA ASN A 118 -4.72 -4.75 -28.84
C ASN A 118 -5.33 -5.50 -27.64
N MET A 119 -5.47 -4.81 -26.51
CA MET A 119 -6.13 -5.37 -25.34
C MET A 119 -7.61 -5.68 -25.61
N VAL A 120 -8.11 -6.70 -24.92
CA VAL A 120 -9.53 -7.05 -24.94
C VAL A 120 -10.13 -6.83 -23.56
N VAL A 121 -11.39 -6.46 -23.52
CA VAL A 121 -12.18 -6.33 -22.29
C VAL A 121 -13.13 -7.51 -22.16
N ARG A 122 -13.40 -7.91 -20.92
CA ARG A 122 -14.39 -8.94 -20.64
C ARG A 122 -15.78 -8.32 -20.60
N GLY A 123 -16.61 -8.68 -21.56
CA GLY A 123 -18.02 -8.32 -21.61
C GLY A 123 -18.89 -9.19 -20.69
N LYS A 124 -20.21 -9.03 -20.80
CA LYS A 124 -21.19 -9.89 -20.13
C LYS A 124 -21.09 -11.32 -20.67
N HIS A 125 -21.32 -12.32 -19.80
CA HIS A 125 -21.35 -13.75 -20.16
C HIS A 125 -20.02 -14.31 -20.72
N ASP A 126 -18.88 -13.84 -20.21
CA ASP A 126 -17.53 -14.31 -20.59
C ASP A 126 -17.12 -14.03 -22.05
N PHE A 127 -17.89 -13.23 -22.78
CA PHE A 127 -17.46 -12.73 -24.07
C PHE A 127 -16.32 -11.72 -23.89
N THR A 128 -15.34 -11.81 -24.79
CA THR A 128 -14.28 -10.80 -24.88
C THR A 128 -14.54 -9.93 -26.11
N GLU A 129 -14.36 -8.64 -25.97
CA GLU A 129 -14.45 -7.68 -27.07
C GLU A 129 -13.18 -6.81 -27.09
N PRO A 130 -12.78 -6.28 -28.25
CA PRO A 130 -11.66 -5.37 -28.32
C PRO A 130 -11.88 -4.16 -27.42
N ALA A 131 -10.82 -3.71 -26.74
CA ALA A 131 -10.90 -2.47 -25.98
C ALA A 131 -11.16 -1.29 -26.94
N HIS A 132 -12.07 -0.37 -26.56
CA HIS A 132 -12.41 0.79 -27.38
C HIS A 132 -11.22 1.76 -27.56
N ARG A 133 -10.28 1.75 -26.67
CA ARG A 133 -9.03 2.50 -26.71
C ARG A 133 -7.92 1.77 -25.96
N GLU A 134 -6.70 2.15 -26.22
CA GLU A 134 -5.55 1.65 -25.46
C GLU A 134 -5.54 2.24 -24.03
N ILE A 135 -4.95 1.50 -23.11
CA ILE A 135 -4.75 1.93 -21.72
C ILE A 135 -3.64 2.98 -21.70
N THR A 136 -3.86 4.09 -21.03
CA THR A 136 -2.90 5.18 -20.89
C THR A 136 -2.14 5.12 -19.55
N PHE A 137 -1.05 5.89 -19.42
CA PHE A 137 -0.39 6.07 -18.14
C PHE A 137 -1.33 6.64 -17.08
N LEU A 138 -2.20 7.59 -17.44
CA LEU A 138 -3.21 8.15 -16.53
C LEU A 138 -4.15 7.08 -15.99
N ASP A 139 -4.63 6.15 -16.83
CA ASP A 139 -5.50 5.06 -16.39
C ASP A 139 -4.81 4.18 -15.33
N CYS A 140 -3.51 3.92 -15.50
CA CYS A 140 -2.74 3.15 -14.52
C CYS A 140 -2.54 3.92 -13.21
N LEU A 141 -2.18 5.20 -13.29
CA LEU A 141 -1.92 6.05 -12.12
C LEU A 141 -3.19 6.32 -11.30
N THR A 142 -4.34 6.44 -11.96
CA THR A 142 -5.65 6.65 -11.31
C THR A 142 -6.37 5.35 -10.92
N HIS A 143 -5.73 4.22 -11.17
CA HIS A 143 -6.30 2.89 -10.88
C HIS A 143 -7.56 2.56 -11.67
N THR A 144 -7.69 3.10 -12.88
CA THR A 144 -8.83 2.92 -13.80
C THR A 144 -8.49 2.08 -15.02
N GLY A 145 -7.34 1.41 -15.04
CA GLY A 145 -6.87 0.59 -16.16
C GLY A 145 -7.67 -0.69 -16.43
N GLY A 146 -8.67 -1.01 -15.59
CA GLY A 146 -9.56 -2.16 -15.81
C GLY A 146 -8.98 -3.52 -15.42
N PHE A 147 -7.85 -3.56 -14.71
CA PHE A 147 -7.23 -4.81 -14.27
C PHE A 147 -7.99 -5.39 -13.06
N SER A 148 -8.40 -6.68 -13.17
CA SER A 148 -9.11 -7.37 -12.10
C SER A 148 -8.17 -8.21 -11.24
N LEU A 149 -8.32 -8.12 -9.90
CA LEU A 149 -7.60 -8.98 -8.96
C LEU A 149 -8.07 -10.44 -9.01
N LYS A 150 -9.35 -10.69 -9.37
CA LYS A 150 -9.90 -12.05 -9.50
C LYS A 150 -9.21 -12.86 -10.61
N GLU A 151 -8.67 -12.17 -11.60
CA GLU A 151 -8.03 -12.76 -12.76
C GLU A 151 -6.49 -12.75 -12.68
N TRP A 152 -5.93 -12.31 -11.56
CA TRP A 152 -4.47 -12.34 -11.36
C TRP A 152 -3.85 -13.72 -11.64
N ASN A 153 -4.62 -14.80 -11.47
CA ASN A 153 -4.23 -16.15 -11.85
C ASN A 153 -4.49 -16.47 -13.35
N THR A 154 -5.17 -15.60 -14.09
CA THR A 154 -5.67 -15.85 -15.45
C THR A 154 -5.25 -14.78 -16.45
N ILE A 155 -4.47 -13.75 -16.05
CA ILE A 155 -3.85 -12.84 -17.02
C ILE A 155 -2.83 -13.65 -17.81
N ARG A 156 -3.31 -14.39 -18.76
CA ARG A 156 -2.53 -14.83 -19.92
C ARG A 156 -2.35 -13.58 -20.76
N PHE A 157 -1.26 -12.85 -20.51
CA PHE A 157 -0.78 -11.96 -21.56
C PHE A 157 -0.70 -12.82 -22.83
N HIS A 158 -1.27 -12.33 -23.91
CA HIS A 158 -1.22 -13.01 -25.22
C HIS A 158 0.23 -13.22 -25.74
N THR A 159 1.22 -12.89 -24.97
CA THR A 159 2.65 -13.07 -25.21
C THR A 159 3.17 -14.47 -24.87
N GLY A 160 2.33 -15.39 -24.39
CA GLY A 160 2.75 -16.73 -24.00
C GLY A 160 3.67 -16.83 -22.77
N HIS A 161 4.03 -15.71 -22.16
CA HIS A 161 4.86 -15.69 -20.96
C HIS A 161 3.98 -15.76 -19.71
N ARG A 162 4.04 -16.89 -19.00
CA ARG A 162 3.53 -16.98 -17.63
C ARG A 162 4.39 -16.08 -16.74
N ILE A 163 3.78 -15.10 -16.08
CA ILE A 163 4.41 -14.50 -14.90
C ILE A 163 4.49 -15.64 -13.87
N PRO A 164 5.68 -16.04 -13.41
CA PRO A 164 5.77 -17.06 -12.37
C PRO A 164 4.95 -16.59 -11.16
N LYS A 165 4.10 -17.47 -10.60
CA LYS A 165 3.52 -17.22 -9.27
C LYS A 165 4.68 -16.84 -8.35
N PRO A 166 4.59 -15.73 -7.59
CA PRO A 166 5.58 -15.49 -6.55
C PRO A 166 5.54 -16.70 -5.61
N LEU A 167 6.62 -17.46 -5.59
CA LEU A 167 6.84 -18.54 -4.64
C LEU A 167 6.97 -17.91 -3.24
N ILE A 168 5.84 -17.77 -2.56
CA ILE A 168 5.84 -17.58 -1.12
C ILE A 168 5.76 -19.01 -0.54
N PRO A 169 6.86 -19.56 0.01
CA PRO A 169 6.82 -20.87 0.63
C PRO A 169 5.83 -20.82 1.80
N GLY A 170 4.85 -21.73 1.80
CA GLY A 170 3.94 -21.95 2.94
C GLY A 170 2.53 -21.39 2.85
N THR A 171 2.14 -20.64 1.83
CA THR A 171 0.73 -20.30 1.60
C THR A 171 0.02 -21.43 0.86
N LYS A 172 -0.49 -22.39 1.60
CA LYS A 172 -1.56 -23.27 1.09
C LYS A 172 -2.77 -22.38 0.75
N ASP A 173 -3.41 -22.67 -0.38
CA ASP A 173 -4.59 -21.98 -0.92
C ASP A 173 -5.70 -21.76 0.14
N LYS A 174 -5.55 -20.74 0.99
CA LYS A 174 -6.61 -20.28 1.90
C LYS A 174 -7.55 -19.28 1.24
N LEU A 175 -7.22 -18.79 0.04
CA LEU A 175 -8.03 -17.79 -0.70
C LEU A 175 -9.19 -18.38 -1.49
N ALA A 176 -9.37 -19.72 -1.50
CA ALA A 176 -10.47 -20.35 -2.24
C ALA A 176 -11.83 -20.28 -1.53
N ASN A 177 -11.89 -19.91 -0.25
CA ASN A 177 -13.09 -19.98 0.59
C ASN A 177 -13.46 -18.66 1.31
N GLU A 178 -12.90 -17.51 0.94
CA GLU A 178 -13.35 -16.26 1.52
C GLU A 178 -14.54 -15.71 0.72
N PRO A 179 -15.63 -15.27 1.39
CA PRO A 179 -16.75 -14.61 0.71
C PRO A 179 -16.30 -13.31 0.07
N PRO A 180 -16.96 -12.87 -1.03
CA PRO A 180 -16.59 -11.64 -1.72
C PRO A 180 -16.74 -10.45 -0.78
N TYR A 181 -15.68 -9.67 -0.62
CA TYR A 181 -15.75 -8.36 0.02
C TYR A 181 -16.71 -7.49 -0.79
N ILE A 182 -17.84 -7.14 -0.17
CA ILE A 182 -18.74 -6.08 -0.63
C ILE A 182 -18.21 -4.78 0.01
N GLY A 183 -17.72 -3.86 -0.80
CA GLY A 183 -17.33 -2.52 -0.40
C GLY A 183 -17.52 -1.59 -1.55
#